data_1b73a24e888bf1af43dd685a679aff08
#
_entry.id   1b73a24e888bf1af43dd685a679aff08
#
_cell.length_a   1.000
_cell.length_b   1.000
_cell.length_c   1.000
_cell.angle_alpha   90.00
_cell.angle_beta   90.00
_cell.angle_gamma   90.00
#
_symmetry.space_group_name_H-M   'P 1'
#
loop_
_entity.id
_entity.type
_entity.pdbx_description
1 polymer ?
#
loop_
_entity_poly.entity_id
_entity_poly.type
_entity_poly.pdbx_seq_one_letter_code
_entity_poly.pdbx_strand_id
1 'polypeptide(L)'
;LCDYKNQTLTEELMGTGIIVCGLNGSGKSTLGKALAKKLHFHFIDNEDLYFPKTDPDYIYASPRTRKEVEKLLWSEIRAHENFVFTSVKGDYGETIYPFFQYAVLIGVPRDIRLQRVRNRSFQKFGERMQIGGDLYEQEEKFFDFVKSRPENAVEEWVQSLKCPILRIDGTKPVEENINYIMEQIQN
;
A
#
# COMPACT_ATOMS: atom_id res chain seq x y z
N LEU A 1 12.00 31.22 6.25
CA LEU A 1 11.90 31.30 4.77
C LEU A 1 11.67 29.93 4.11
N CYS A 2 11.99 28.81 4.79
CA CYS A 2 11.73 27.45 4.27
C CYS A 2 10.28 26.98 4.53
N ASP A 3 9.67 27.40 5.64
CA ASP A 3 8.32 26.96 6.03
C ASP A 3 7.20 27.57 5.16
N TYR A 4 7.41 28.82 4.68
CA TYR A 4 6.43 29.49 3.81
C TYR A 4 6.30 28.87 2.41
N LYS A 5 7.40 28.29 1.87
CA LYS A 5 7.35 27.61 0.56
C LYS A 5 6.66 26.25 0.61
N ASN A 6 6.70 25.56 1.76
CA ASN A 6 6.01 24.28 1.94
C ASN A 6 4.50 24.49 2.18
N GLN A 7 4.09 25.56 2.87
CA GLN A 7 2.67 25.85 3.06
C GLN A 7 1.98 26.27 1.75
N THR A 8 2.63 27.09 0.91
CA THR A 8 2.07 27.48 -0.40
C THR A 8 1.97 26.31 -1.38
N LEU A 9 2.90 25.35 -1.35
CA LEU A 9 2.83 24.15 -2.19
C LEU A 9 1.71 23.17 -1.78
N THR A 10 1.38 23.13 -0.48
CA THR A 10 0.26 22.31 0.02
C THR A 10 -1.10 22.94 -0.26
N GLU A 11 -1.20 24.26 -0.31
CA GLU A 11 -2.44 24.97 -0.64
C GLU A 11 -2.76 24.96 -2.15
N GLU A 12 -1.74 24.90 -3.02
CA GLU A 12 -1.90 24.80 -4.49
C GLU A 12 -2.22 23.37 -4.97
N LEU A 13 -1.97 22.32 -4.16
CA LEU A 13 -2.28 20.93 -4.45
C LEU A 13 -3.44 20.42 -3.56
N MET A 14 -4.55 21.15 -3.52
CA MET A 14 -5.74 20.78 -2.71
C MET A 14 -6.55 19.64 -3.36
N GLY A 15 -5.89 18.55 -3.73
CA GLY A 15 -6.53 17.31 -4.12
C GLY A 15 -6.75 16.36 -2.94
N THR A 16 -7.39 15.23 -3.20
CA THR A 16 -7.67 14.21 -2.20
C THR A 16 -6.73 13.02 -2.36
N GLY A 17 -5.76 12.87 -1.45
CA GLY A 17 -4.95 11.67 -1.32
C GLY A 17 -5.51 10.71 -0.27
N ILE A 18 -5.65 9.46 -0.63
CA ILE A 18 -6.12 8.39 0.26
C ILE A 18 -5.02 7.35 0.37
N ILE A 19 -4.54 7.08 1.59
CA ILE A 19 -3.67 5.93 1.80
C ILE A 19 -4.47 4.72 2.26
N VAL A 20 -4.31 3.59 1.56
CA VAL A 20 -4.84 2.29 1.96
C VAL A 20 -3.70 1.45 2.50
N CYS A 21 -3.70 1.20 3.80
CA CYS A 21 -2.63 0.52 4.52
C CYS A 21 -3.10 -0.75 5.23
N GLY A 22 -2.14 -1.60 5.61
CA GLY A 22 -2.37 -2.87 6.27
C GLY A 22 -1.24 -3.86 6.00
N LEU A 23 -1.15 -4.91 6.77
CA LEU A 23 -0.09 -5.92 6.62
C LEU A 23 -0.18 -6.69 5.30
N ASN A 24 0.88 -7.41 4.93
CA ASN A 24 0.89 -8.25 3.74
C ASN A 24 -0.28 -9.25 3.76
N GLY A 25 -0.95 -9.44 2.63
CA GLY A 25 -2.11 -10.31 2.51
C GLY A 25 -3.45 -9.70 2.95
N SER A 26 -3.49 -8.43 3.42
CA SER A 26 -4.75 -7.78 3.83
C SER A 26 -5.67 -7.38 2.67
N GLY A 27 -5.20 -7.34 1.42
CA GLY A 27 -6.00 -6.97 0.25
C GLY A 27 -5.91 -5.51 -0.18
N LYS A 28 -4.90 -4.77 0.30
CA LYS A 28 -4.68 -3.34 0.00
C LYS A 28 -4.77 -2.99 -1.47
N SER A 29 -3.97 -3.67 -2.31
CA SER A 29 -3.90 -3.36 -3.74
C SER A 29 -5.23 -3.63 -4.45
N THR A 30 -5.94 -4.68 -4.05
CA THR A 30 -7.27 -5.01 -4.59
C THR A 30 -8.29 -3.92 -4.24
N LEU A 31 -8.37 -3.57 -2.95
CA LEU A 31 -9.28 -2.53 -2.49
C LEU A 31 -8.90 -1.16 -3.05
N GLY A 32 -7.62 -0.79 -2.96
CA GLY A 32 -7.14 0.52 -3.41
C GLY A 32 -7.36 0.74 -4.90
N LYS A 33 -7.11 -0.28 -5.73
CA LYS A 33 -7.39 -0.21 -7.17
C LYS A 33 -8.89 -0.06 -7.46
N ALA A 34 -9.74 -0.80 -6.76
CA ALA A 34 -11.19 -0.69 -6.93
C ALA A 34 -11.73 0.66 -6.43
N LEU A 35 -11.22 1.18 -5.30
CA LEU A 35 -11.55 2.49 -4.75
C LEU A 35 -11.12 3.61 -5.70
N ALA A 36 -9.88 3.57 -6.20
CA ALA A 36 -9.37 4.55 -7.17
C ALA A 36 -10.24 4.59 -8.44
N LYS A 37 -10.63 3.42 -8.95
CA LYS A 37 -11.55 3.32 -10.10
C LYS A 37 -12.91 3.95 -9.78
N LYS A 38 -13.47 3.70 -8.61
CA LYS A 38 -14.78 4.24 -8.18
C LYS A 38 -14.76 5.75 -8.05
N LEU A 39 -13.64 6.31 -7.54
CA LEU A 39 -13.45 7.75 -7.33
C LEU A 39 -12.92 8.48 -8.57
N HIS A 40 -12.50 7.78 -9.63
CA HIS A 40 -11.73 8.32 -10.76
C HIS A 40 -10.41 8.97 -10.35
N PHE A 41 -9.75 8.41 -9.34
CA PHE A 41 -8.47 8.85 -8.81
C PHE A 41 -7.32 8.05 -9.42
N HIS A 42 -6.12 8.65 -9.43
CA HIS A 42 -4.91 7.94 -9.83
C HIS A 42 -4.54 6.86 -8.80
N PHE A 43 -4.20 5.66 -9.28
CA PHE A 43 -3.83 4.54 -8.42
C PHE A 43 -2.31 4.38 -8.36
N ILE A 44 -1.76 4.36 -7.15
CA ILE A 44 -0.33 4.17 -6.87
C ILE A 44 -0.18 2.91 -6.00
N ASP A 45 0.55 1.91 -6.49
CA ASP A 45 0.89 0.74 -5.69
C ASP A 45 2.37 0.77 -5.27
N ASN A 46 2.62 0.67 -3.98
CA ASN A 46 3.96 0.64 -3.44
C ASN A 46 4.80 -0.54 -3.98
N GLU A 47 4.16 -1.67 -4.30
CA GLU A 47 4.84 -2.81 -4.92
C GLU A 47 5.43 -2.42 -6.28
N ASP A 48 4.69 -1.63 -7.09
CA ASP A 48 5.16 -1.16 -8.40
C ASP A 48 6.26 -0.09 -8.28
N LEU A 49 6.22 0.72 -7.20
CA LEU A 49 7.30 1.65 -6.91
C LEU A 49 8.58 0.94 -6.49
N TYR A 50 8.48 -0.15 -5.71
CA TYR A 50 9.65 -0.91 -5.26
C TYR A 50 10.24 -1.80 -6.35
N PHE A 51 9.41 -2.47 -7.12
CA PHE A 51 9.84 -3.50 -8.06
C PHE A 51 9.57 -3.06 -9.50
N PRO A 52 10.60 -2.76 -10.30
CA PRO A 52 10.42 -2.39 -11.70
C PRO A 52 9.87 -3.54 -12.56
N LYS A 53 9.89 -4.77 -12.03
CA LYS A 53 9.37 -6.00 -12.68
C LYS A 53 9.99 -6.25 -14.05
N THR A 54 11.26 -5.86 -14.22
CA THR A 54 12.01 -5.99 -15.48
C THR A 54 12.72 -7.32 -15.62
N ASP A 55 12.92 -8.06 -14.54
CA ASP A 55 13.54 -9.38 -14.55
C ASP A 55 12.51 -10.42 -15.02
N PRO A 56 12.76 -11.16 -16.13
CA PRO A 56 11.82 -12.14 -16.64
C PRO A 56 11.74 -13.40 -15.79
N ASP A 57 12.79 -13.73 -15.03
CA ASP A 57 12.87 -14.94 -14.23
C ASP A 57 12.23 -14.75 -12.86
N TYR A 58 12.42 -13.57 -12.26
CA TYR A 58 11.81 -13.23 -10.97
C TYR A 58 11.51 -11.74 -10.85
N ILE A 59 10.26 -11.38 -10.97
CA ILE A 59 9.80 -9.98 -10.99
C ILE A 59 10.16 -9.15 -9.75
N TYR A 60 10.61 -9.79 -8.68
CA TYR A 60 11.05 -9.15 -7.43
C TYR A 60 12.58 -9.17 -7.24
N ALA A 61 13.36 -9.57 -8.26
CA ALA A 61 14.81 -9.73 -8.17
C ALA A 61 15.58 -8.43 -7.88
N SER A 62 15.07 -7.30 -8.36
CA SER A 62 15.79 -6.02 -8.33
C SER A 62 14.97 -4.92 -7.66
N PRO A 63 14.80 -4.95 -6.32
CA PRO A 63 14.07 -3.91 -5.62
C PRO A 63 14.83 -2.58 -5.65
N ARG A 64 14.08 -1.50 -5.83
CA ARG A 64 14.61 -0.14 -5.66
C ARG A 64 14.92 0.13 -4.19
N THR A 65 15.86 1.02 -3.96
CA THR A 65 16.14 1.53 -2.61
C THR A 65 14.96 2.37 -2.10
N ARG A 66 14.81 2.46 -0.78
CA ARG A 66 13.79 3.31 -0.15
C ARG A 66 13.81 4.74 -0.68
N LYS A 67 15.02 5.30 -0.91
CA LYS A 67 15.21 6.68 -1.41
C LYS A 67 14.72 6.86 -2.85
N GLU A 68 14.88 5.85 -3.69
CA GLU A 68 14.35 5.86 -5.05
C GLU A 68 12.82 5.77 -5.04
N VAL A 69 12.26 4.89 -4.21
CA VAL A 69 10.80 4.75 -4.01
C VAL A 69 10.20 6.06 -3.52
N GLU A 70 10.82 6.72 -2.54
CA GLU A 70 10.40 8.03 -2.03
C GLU A 70 10.34 9.08 -3.14
N LYS A 71 11.38 9.16 -3.99
CA LYS A 71 11.41 10.09 -5.13
C LYS A 71 10.29 9.80 -6.14
N LEU A 72 10.06 8.52 -6.44
CA LEU A 72 8.98 8.12 -7.35
C LEU A 72 7.62 8.45 -6.77
N LEU A 73 7.39 8.16 -5.49
CA LEU A 73 6.13 8.50 -4.81
C LEU A 73 5.88 10.01 -4.84
N TRP A 74 6.91 10.84 -4.58
CA TRP A 74 6.81 12.28 -4.72
C TRP A 74 6.45 12.72 -6.13
N SER A 75 7.01 12.08 -7.16
CA SER A 75 6.69 12.37 -8.55
C SER A 75 5.22 12.08 -8.85
N GLU A 76 4.72 10.93 -8.39
CA GLU A 76 3.32 10.52 -8.57
C GLU A 76 2.35 11.49 -7.86
N ILE A 77 2.62 11.84 -6.60
CA ILE A 77 1.78 12.77 -5.82
C ILE A 77 1.71 14.16 -6.48
N ARG A 78 2.83 14.65 -7.03
CA ARG A 78 2.86 15.95 -7.71
C ARG A 78 2.20 15.94 -9.09
N ALA A 79 2.19 14.80 -9.75
CA ALA A 79 1.58 14.65 -11.07
C ALA A 79 0.06 14.47 -11.01
N HIS A 80 -0.48 14.05 -9.86
CA HIS A 80 -1.88 13.65 -9.70
C HIS A 80 -2.50 14.29 -8.47
N GLU A 81 -3.39 15.24 -8.67
CA GLU A 81 -4.11 15.95 -7.61
C GLU A 81 -4.92 15.01 -6.71
N ASN A 82 -5.56 14.00 -7.30
CA ASN A 82 -6.36 13.00 -6.59
C ASN A 82 -5.75 11.61 -6.78
N PHE A 83 -5.45 10.93 -5.68
CA PHE A 83 -4.80 9.62 -5.75
C PHE A 83 -5.22 8.67 -4.61
N VAL A 84 -5.09 7.37 -4.88
CA VAL A 84 -5.14 6.30 -3.88
C VAL A 84 -3.79 5.60 -3.86
N PHE A 85 -3.08 5.70 -2.75
CA PHE A 85 -1.79 5.04 -2.55
C PHE A 85 -1.94 3.81 -1.66
N THR A 86 -1.41 2.67 -2.09
CA THR A 86 -1.44 1.41 -1.33
C THR A 86 -0.06 1.03 -0.83
N SER A 87 0.09 0.83 0.48
CA SER A 87 1.34 0.42 1.11
C SER A 87 1.08 -0.34 2.42
N VAL A 88 2.08 -1.06 2.93
CA VAL A 88 2.00 -1.57 4.32
C VAL A 88 1.91 -0.37 5.27
N LYS A 89 2.85 0.57 5.13
CA LYS A 89 2.86 1.88 5.78
C LYS A 89 3.31 2.92 4.76
N GLY A 90 2.80 4.15 4.88
CA GLY A 90 3.24 5.26 4.04
C GLY A 90 4.36 6.09 4.67
N ASP A 91 5.27 5.45 5.40
CA ASP A 91 6.30 6.08 6.22
C ASP A 91 7.53 6.58 5.41
N TYR A 92 7.28 7.28 4.30
CA TYR A 92 8.30 7.89 3.43
C TYR A 92 8.67 9.32 3.84
N GLY A 93 8.65 9.60 5.13
CA GLY A 93 8.94 10.91 5.71
C GLY A 93 7.67 11.71 6.05
N GLU A 94 7.77 12.54 7.09
CA GLU A 94 6.63 13.31 7.61
C GLU A 94 6.11 14.35 6.62
N THR A 95 6.92 14.76 5.65
CA THR A 95 6.56 15.71 4.61
C THR A 95 5.50 15.19 3.64
N ILE A 96 5.29 13.87 3.57
CA ILE A 96 4.26 13.24 2.73
C ILE A 96 2.91 13.17 3.44
N TYR A 97 2.89 13.14 4.77
CA TYR A 97 1.66 12.94 5.54
C TYR A 97 0.55 13.99 5.27
N PRO A 98 0.85 15.28 5.05
CA PRO A 98 -0.18 16.28 4.71
C PRO A 98 -0.94 16.00 3.42
N PHE A 99 -0.40 15.18 2.52
CA PHE A 99 -1.06 14.80 1.27
C PHE A 99 -2.07 13.65 1.44
N PHE A 100 -2.14 13.05 2.63
CA PHE A 100 -3.17 12.06 2.96
C PHE A 100 -4.32 12.73 3.71
N GLN A 101 -5.45 12.93 3.02
CA GLN A 101 -6.68 13.44 3.62
C GLN A 101 -7.48 12.35 4.32
N TYR A 102 -7.25 11.08 3.95
CA TYR A 102 -7.84 9.91 4.60
C TYR A 102 -6.84 8.76 4.64
N ALA A 103 -6.90 7.98 5.72
CA ALA A 103 -6.21 6.71 5.84
C ALA A 103 -7.23 5.58 6.00
N VAL A 104 -7.13 4.54 5.17
CA VAL A 104 -7.93 3.33 5.26
C VAL A 104 -7.04 2.20 5.78
N LEU A 105 -7.29 1.76 7.01
CA LEU A 105 -6.57 0.65 7.64
C LEU A 105 -7.35 -0.65 7.50
N ILE A 106 -6.74 -1.64 6.82
CA ILE A 106 -7.35 -2.94 6.59
C ILE A 106 -6.88 -3.94 7.64
N GLY A 107 -7.81 -4.40 8.49
CA GLY A 107 -7.61 -5.52 9.40
C GLY A 107 -7.98 -6.86 8.76
N VAL A 108 -7.12 -7.87 8.92
CA VAL A 108 -7.40 -9.26 8.52
C VAL A 108 -6.66 -10.18 9.48
N PRO A 109 -7.27 -11.26 10.00
CA PRO A 109 -6.61 -12.26 10.83
C PRO A 109 -5.32 -12.78 10.18
N ARG A 110 -4.31 -13.04 11.02
CA ARG A 110 -2.95 -13.39 10.59
C ARG A 110 -2.90 -14.64 9.71
N ASP A 111 -3.59 -15.68 10.10
CA ASP A 111 -3.67 -16.95 9.38
C ASP A 111 -4.23 -16.76 7.95
N ILE A 112 -5.32 -16.01 7.82
CA ILE A 112 -5.92 -15.67 6.53
C ILE A 112 -4.94 -14.87 5.67
N ARG A 113 -4.23 -13.90 6.25
CA ARG A 113 -3.25 -13.09 5.51
C ARG A 113 -2.10 -13.96 4.98
N LEU A 114 -1.52 -14.82 5.84
CA LEU A 114 -0.41 -15.69 5.47
C LEU A 114 -0.83 -16.68 4.37
N GLN A 115 -2.02 -17.23 4.46
CA GLN A 115 -2.57 -18.11 3.42
C GLN A 115 -2.74 -17.35 2.09
N ARG A 116 -3.28 -16.13 2.11
CA ARG A 116 -3.42 -15.29 0.91
C ARG A 116 -2.08 -14.97 0.27
N VAL A 117 -1.04 -14.68 1.07
CA VAL A 117 0.32 -14.43 0.57
C VAL A 117 0.87 -15.67 -0.13
N ARG A 118 0.80 -16.86 0.49
CA ARG A 118 1.26 -18.12 -0.12
C ARG A 118 0.50 -18.46 -1.40
N ASN A 119 -0.82 -18.34 -1.38
CA ASN A 119 -1.65 -18.61 -2.56
C ASN A 119 -1.31 -17.67 -3.73
N ARG A 120 -1.09 -16.39 -3.45
CA ARG A 120 -0.67 -15.41 -4.47
C ARG A 120 0.69 -15.74 -5.07
N SER A 121 1.67 -16.11 -4.25
CA SER A 121 2.98 -16.55 -4.72
C SER A 121 2.86 -17.81 -5.58
N PHE A 122 2.07 -18.78 -5.16
CA PHE A 122 1.84 -19.99 -5.95
C PHE A 122 1.15 -19.70 -7.29
N GLN A 123 0.18 -18.78 -7.32
CA GLN A 123 -0.45 -18.35 -8.58
C GLN A 123 0.53 -17.66 -9.54
N LYS A 124 1.55 -16.98 -9.00
CA LYS A 124 2.56 -16.29 -9.82
C LYS A 124 3.68 -17.21 -10.31
N PHE A 125 4.16 -18.11 -9.44
CA PHE A 125 5.39 -18.85 -9.65
C PHE A 125 5.21 -20.36 -9.79
N GLY A 126 4.03 -20.88 -9.42
CA GLY A 126 3.70 -22.30 -9.54
C GLY A 126 4.66 -23.19 -8.77
N GLU A 127 5.10 -24.27 -9.41
CA GLU A 127 6.00 -25.27 -8.82
C GLU A 127 7.42 -24.73 -8.57
N ARG A 128 7.82 -23.63 -9.18
CA ARG A 128 9.13 -23.00 -8.97
C ARG A 128 9.35 -22.58 -7.50
N MET A 129 8.29 -22.29 -6.74
CA MET A 129 8.34 -21.98 -5.32
C MET A 129 8.17 -23.19 -4.39
N GLN A 130 8.02 -24.39 -4.92
CA GLN A 130 7.91 -25.61 -4.12
C GLN A 130 9.28 -26.20 -3.82
N ILE A 131 9.33 -27.19 -2.91
CA ILE A 131 10.57 -27.90 -2.55
C ILE A 131 11.25 -28.43 -3.83
N GLY A 132 12.50 -28.03 -4.05
CA GLY A 132 13.27 -28.36 -5.24
C GLY A 132 13.12 -27.39 -6.41
N GLY A 133 12.22 -26.41 -6.34
CA GLY A 133 12.11 -25.33 -7.31
C GLY A 133 13.16 -24.24 -7.10
N ASP A 134 13.49 -23.52 -8.15
CA ASP A 134 14.54 -22.47 -8.17
C ASP A 134 14.20 -21.23 -7.33
N LEU A 135 12.92 -20.96 -7.06
CA LEU A 135 12.45 -19.86 -6.23
C LEU A 135 12.10 -20.26 -4.80
N TYR A 136 12.24 -21.54 -4.42
CA TYR A 136 11.80 -22.03 -3.12
C TYR A 136 12.40 -21.25 -1.95
N GLU A 137 13.72 -21.10 -1.94
CA GLU A 137 14.41 -20.44 -0.82
C GLU A 137 14.05 -18.93 -0.75
N GLN A 138 13.86 -18.28 -1.88
CA GLN A 138 13.49 -16.87 -1.94
C GLN A 138 12.09 -16.63 -1.41
N GLU A 139 11.14 -17.47 -1.82
CA GLU A 139 9.74 -17.35 -1.36
C GLU A 139 9.60 -17.73 0.12
N GLU A 140 10.31 -18.75 0.62
CA GLU A 140 10.30 -19.07 2.06
C GLU A 140 10.90 -17.92 2.90
N LYS A 141 12.01 -17.29 2.48
CA LYS A 141 12.53 -16.07 3.14
C LYS A 141 11.51 -14.93 3.13
N PHE A 142 10.78 -14.75 2.04
CA PHE A 142 9.72 -13.76 1.96
C PHE A 142 8.56 -14.09 2.93
N PHE A 143 8.15 -15.35 3.03
CA PHE A 143 7.09 -15.76 3.97
C PHE A 143 7.52 -15.58 5.43
N ASP A 144 8.76 -15.89 5.77
CA ASP A 144 9.32 -15.66 7.10
C ASP A 144 9.36 -14.16 7.43
N PHE A 145 9.76 -13.33 6.47
CA PHE A 145 9.72 -11.89 6.62
C PHE A 145 8.28 -11.38 6.85
N VAL A 146 7.30 -11.86 6.09
CA VAL A 146 5.88 -11.49 6.28
C VAL A 146 5.40 -11.94 7.65
N LYS A 147 5.76 -13.15 8.07
CA LYS A 147 5.39 -13.74 9.37
C LYS A 147 6.02 -13.02 10.56
N SER A 148 7.22 -12.48 10.40
CA SER A 148 7.95 -11.78 11.47
C SER A 148 7.45 -10.37 11.74
N ARG A 149 6.61 -9.79 10.85
CA ARG A 149 6.10 -8.43 11.04
C ARG A 149 5.19 -8.35 12.28
N PRO A 150 5.41 -7.37 13.19
CA PRO A 150 4.52 -7.16 14.32
C PRO A 150 3.09 -6.85 13.86
N GLU A 151 2.11 -7.47 14.49
CA GLU A 151 0.69 -7.32 14.13
C GLU A 151 0.17 -5.88 14.30
N ASN A 152 0.72 -5.15 15.28
CA ASN A 152 0.37 -3.76 15.60
C ASN A 152 1.16 -2.71 14.82
N ALA A 153 2.15 -3.11 14.01
CA ALA A 153 3.08 -2.16 13.38
C ALA A 153 2.40 -1.11 12.48
N VAL A 154 1.29 -1.46 11.83
CA VAL A 154 0.55 -0.51 10.99
C VAL A 154 -0.37 0.35 11.83
N GLU A 155 -1.04 -0.23 12.83
CA GLU A 155 -1.90 0.49 13.79
C GLU A 155 -1.11 1.58 14.53
N GLU A 156 0.09 1.26 15.02
CA GLU A 156 0.96 2.24 15.67
C GLU A 156 1.36 3.38 14.73
N TRP A 157 1.68 3.04 13.48
CA TRP A 157 2.08 4.06 12.50
C TRP A 157 0.92 4.98 12.10
N VAL A 158 -0.30 4.47 11.85
CA VAL A 158 -1.42 5.33 11.42
C VAL A 158 -1.81 6.34 12.48
N GLN A 159 -1.52 6.09 13.77
CA GLN A 159 -1.74 7.05 14.85
C GLN A 159 -0.87 8.31 14.73
N SER A 160 0.21 8.27 13.94
CA SER A 160 1.02 9.45 13.65
C SER A 160 0.42 10.37 12.59
N LEU A 161 -0.58 9.89 11.84
CA LEU A 161 -1.26 10.66 10.81
C LEU A 161 -2.26 11.63 11.46
N LYS A 162 -2.43 12.80 10.84
CA LYS A 162 -3.38 13.82 11.30
C LYS A 162 -4.73 13.78 10.57
N CYS A 163 -4.90 12.85 9.65
CA CYS A 163 -6.15 12.67 8.90
C CYS A 163 -7.07 11.63 9.56
N PRO A 164 -8.38 11.61 9.23
CA PRO A 164 -9.30 10.56 9.64
C PRO A 164 -8.82 9.17 9.25
N ILE A 165 -8.95 8.21 10.17
CA ILE A 165 -8.56 6.81 9.96
C ILE A 165 -9.81 5.95 9.90
N LEU A 166 -10.10 5.38 8.72
CA LEU A 166 -11.20 4.46 8.48
C LEU A 166 -10.70 3.01 8.68
N ARG A 167 -11.22 2.31 9.65
CA ARG A 167 -10.89 0.91 9.92
C ARG A 167 -11.89 -0.01 9.25
N ILE A 168 -11.40 -0.94 8.45
CA ILE A 168 -12.26 -1.88 7.72
C ILE A 168 -11.82 -3.33 7.92
N ASP A 169 -12.77 -4.23 7.77
CA ASP A 169 -12.56 -5.67 7.79
C ASP A 169 -12.26 -6.18 6.37
N GLY A 170 -10.99 -6.55 6.11
CA GLY A 170 -10.56 -7.06 4.82
C GLY A 170 -10.97 -8.52 4.54
N THR A 171 -11.78 -9.13 5.39
CA THR A 171 -12.43 -10.43 5.12
C THR A 171 -13.78 -10.26 4.43
N LYS A 172 -14.36 -9.05 4.51
CA LYS A 172 -15.61 -8.69 3.84
C LYS A 172 -15.45 -8.48 2.33
N PRO A 173 -16.53 -8.55 1.55
CA PRO A 173 -16.51 -8.23 0.14
C PRO A 173 -15.94 -6.82 -0.12
N VAL A 174 -15.14 -6.69 -1.19
CA VAL A 174 -14.52 -5.40 -1.57
C VAL A 174 -15.56 -4.31 -1.77
N GLU A 175 -16.68 -4.62 -2.39
CA GLU A 175 -17.78 -3.67 -2.66
C GLU A 175 -18.40 -3.12 -1.35
N GLU A 176 -18.59 -3.96 -0.34
CA GLU A 176 -19.09 -3.55 0.97
C GLU A 176 -18.15 -2.54 1.64
N ASN A 177 -16.84 -2.83 1.60
CA ASN A 177 -15.83 -1.94 2.14
C ASN A 177 -15.75 -0.62 1.36
N ILE A 178 -15.87 -0.66 0.03
CA ILE A 178 -15.90 0.55 -0.81
C ILE A 178 -17.11 1.42 -0.45
N ASN A 179 -18.29 0.85 -0.35
CA ASN A 179 -19.50 1.59 -0.02
C ASN A 179 -19.37 2.29 1.34
N TYR A 180 -18.86 1.58 2.35
CA TYR A 180 -18.56 2.17 3.65
C TYR A 180 -17.56 3.35 3.55
N ILE A 181 -16.45 3.16 2.83
CA ILE A 181 -15.45 4.23 2.66
C ILE A 181 -16.07 5.44 1.96
N MET A 182 -16.85 5.23 0.90
CA MET A 182 -17.53 6.31 0.15
C MET A 182 -18.46 7.14 1.03
N GLU A 183 -19.24 6.49 1.91
CA GLU A 183 -20.13 7.16 2.87
C GLU A 183 -19.34 8.04 3.85
N GLN A 184 -18.14 7.62 4.27
CA GLN A 184 -17.31 8.38 5.20
C GLN A 184 -16.59 9.57 4.56
N ILE A 185 -16.27 9.49 3.27
CA ILE A 185 -15.54 10.55 2.54
C ILE A 185 -16.50 11.66 2.07
N GLN A 186 -17.78 11.32 1.83
CA GLN A 186 -18.78 12.26 1.33
C GLN A 186 -19.47 13.08 2.44
N ASN A 187 -19.31 12.70 3.70
CA ASN A 187 -19.82 13.41 4.87
C ASN A 187 -18.76 14.36 5.46
#